data_c97c1301c07d8af29ba9761f2b54e3c5
#
_entry.id   c97c1301c07d8af29ba9761f2b54e3c5
#
_cell.length_a   1.000
_cell.length_b   1.000
_cell.length_c   1.000
_cell.angle_alpha   90.00
_cell.angle_beta   90.00
_cell.angle_gamma   90.00
#
_symmetry.space_group_name_H-M   'P 1'
#
loop_
_entity.id
_entity.type
_entity.pdbx_description
1 polymer ?
#
loop_
_entity_poly.entity_id
_entity_poly.type
_entity_poly.pdbx_seq_one_letter_code
_entity_poly.pdbx_strand_id
1 'polypeptide(L)'
;MSLRAMDEGDLAWLGFKVVYDAAAAQGNVDNEVTKKYGEQGSADGEPLVFFCNDAKEIVASRELSPRDTFQAKDVTRGPSMHNDQFDGLTWASEPLFGKVRVWLLGASDAAVEVAQLADHVGFHVVAVDYDPAFLNEERFPQAERIMLHGGNFDELANMPARPEDYVCVLTRGHMFDPESCIWALQNGVHYVGMMGCAGKNSTVHDLVINAGSEADGIA
;
A
#
# COMPACT_ATOMS: atom_id res chain seq x y z
N MET A 1 -17.06 12.72 4.19
CA MET A 1 -16.36 11.45 3.92
C MET A 1 -14.84 11.62 3.92
N SER A 2 -14.23 12.47 3.11
CA SER A 2 -12.76 12.57 2.99
C SER A 2 -12.01 12.95 4.27
N LEU A 3 -12.47 13.96 5.02
CA LEU A 3 -11.78 14.37 6.27
C LEU A 3 -11.88 13.32 7.37
N ARG A 4 -13.00 12.59 7.47
CA ARG A 4 -13.13 11.48 8.42
C ARG A 4 -12.23 10.32 8.08
N ALA A 5 -12.16 9.93 6.80
CA ALA A 5 -11.28 8.83 6.37
C ALA A 5 -9.80 9.15 6.66
N MET A 6 -9.37 10.41 6.47
CA MET A 6 -8.01 10.84 6.81
C MET A 6 -7.73 10.83 8.31
N ASP A 7 -8.73 11.17 9.13
CA ASP A 7 -8.61 11.20 10.60
C ASP A 7 -8.69 9.80 11.22
N GLU A 8 -9.43 8.88 10.60
CA GLU A 8 -9.66 7.50 11.06
C GLU A 8 -8.64 6.50 10.49
N GLY A 9 -7.75 6.95 9.57
CA GLY A 9 -6.73 6.11 8.96
C GLY A 9 -7.25 5.22 7.83
N ASP A 10 -8.49 5.42 7.39
CA ASP A 10 -9.07 4.69 6.27
C ASP A 10 -8.38 5.03 4.96
N LEU A 11 -8.23 4.03 4.09
CA LEU A 11 -7.74 4.25 2.74
C LEU A 11 -8.82 4.95 1.90
N ALA A 12 -8.47 6.11 1.35
CA ALA A 12 -9.37 6.88 0.50
C ALA A 12 -8.61 7.49 -0.69
N TRP A 13 -9.32 7.67 -1.79
CA TRP A 13 -8.80 8.26 -3.02
C TRP A 13 -9.69 9.40 -3.46
N LEU A 14 -9.05 10.47 -3.94
CA LEU A 14 -9.68 11.53 -4.69
C LEU A 14 -9.49 11.24 -6.18
N GLY A 15 -10.55 11.20 -6.94
CA GLY A 15 -10.47 10.93 -8.36
C GLY A 15 -11.18 11.98 -9.21
N PHE A 16 -10.76 12.03 -10.47
CA PHE A 16 -11.25 12.97 -11.47
C PHE A 16 -11.48 12.25 -12.79
N LYS A 17 -12.60 12.56 -13.43
CA LYS A 17 -12.83 12.26 -14.84
C LYS A 17 -12.59 13.53 -15.63
N VAL A 18 -11.62 13.51 -16.53
CA VAL A 18 -11.26 14.64 -17.37
C VAL A 18 -11.57 14.28 -18.82
N VAL A 19 -12.27 15.17 -19.51
CA VAL A 19 -12.48 15.06 -20.95
C VAL A 19 -11.16 15.42 -21.64
N TYR A 20 -10.55 14.47 -22.32
CA TYR A 20 -9.21 14.62 -22.90
C TYR A 20 -9.20 15.56 -24.10
N ASP A 21 -10.05 15.32 -25.07
CA ASP A 21 -10.27 16.18 -26.25
C ASP A 21 -11.50 15.68 -27.00
N ALA A 22 -12.50 16.52 -27.12
CA ALA A 22 -13.73 16.18 -27.85
C ALA A 22 -13.48 15.89 -29.35
N ALA A 23 -12.42 16.48 -29.93
CA ALA A 23 -12.04 16.22 -31.33
C ALA A 23 -11.29 14.90 -31.50
N ALA A 24 -10.45 14.49 -30.54
CA ALA A 24 -9.77 13.20 -30.53
C ALA A 24 -10.77 12.06 -30.26
N ALA A 25 -11.76 12.31 -29.39
CA ALA A 25 -12.86 11.37 -29.14
C ALA A 25 -13.68 11.10 -30.44
N GLN A 26 -13.89 12.12 -31.27
CA GLN A 26 -14.58 11.96 -32.55
C GLN A 26 -13.78 11.17 -33.60
N GLY A 27 -12.44 11.20 -33.54
CA GLY A 27 -11.58 10.45 -34.45
C GLY A 27 -11.59 8.94 -34.25
N ASN A 28 -12.00 8.46 -33.10
CA ASN A 28 -12.11 7.04 -32.74
C ASN A 28 -13.52 6.44 -32.98
N VAL A 29 -14.46 7.23 -33.50
CA VAL A 29 -15.87 6.83 -33.70
C VAL A 29 -16.07 5.76 -34.76
N ASP A 30 -15.06 5.48 -35.60
CA ASP A 30 -15.17 4.46 -36.64
C ASP A 30 -14.76 3.04 -36.21
N ASN A 31 -14.41 2.83 -34.99
CA ASN A 31 -14.10 1.52 -34.43
C ASN A 31 -15.39 0.81 -34.02
N GLU A 32 -15.58 -0.46 -34.43
CA GLU A 32 -16.77 -1.27 -34.07
C GLU A 32 -16.99 -1.39 -32.57
N VAL A 33 -15.91 -1.32 -31.79
CA VAL A 33 -15.93 -1.36 -30.30
C VAL A 33 -16.51 -0.06 -29.76
N THR A 34 -16.12 1.09 -30.32
CA THR A 34 -16.66 2.41 -29.94
C THR A 34 -18.15 2.50 -30.28
N LYS A 35 -18.57 1.97 -31.44
CA LYS A 35 -19.99 1.89 -31.80
C LYS A 35 -20.82 1.00 -30.88
N LYS A 36 -20.23 -0.05 -30.32
CA LYS A 36 -20.91 -1.00 -29.43
C LYS A 36 -21.03 -0.49 -27.99
N TYR A 37 -20.06 0.29 -27.51
CA TYR A 37 -19.95 0.71 -26.10
C TYR A 37 -20.01 2.24 -25.91
N GLY A 38 -19.78 3.03 -26.96
CA GLY A 38 -19.77 4.50 -26.92
C GLY A 38 -21.14 5.16 -26.71
N GLU A 39 -22.22 4.45 -27.08
CA GLU A 39 -23.59 4.98 -26.89
C GLU A 39 -24.06 4.99 -25.42
N GLN A 40 -23.29 4.41 -24.49
CA GLN A 40 -23.65 4.32 -23.08
C GLN A 40 -22.87 5.30 -22.17
N GLY A 41 -21.92 6.05 -22.70
CA GLY A 41 -21.20 7.07 -21.97
C GLY A 41 -21.81 8.44 -22.22
N SER A 42 -22.43 9.06 -21.24
CA SER A 42 -22.81 10.46 -21.36
C SER A 42 -21.54 11.31 -21.44
N ALA A 43 -21.18 11.75 -22.63
CA ALA A 43 -20.17 12.75 -22.88
C ALA A 43 -20.74 14.16 -22.57
N ASP A 44 -21.40 14.31 -21.45
CA ASP A 44 -21.73 15.61 -20.92
C ASP A 44 -20.45 16.18 -20.34
N GLY A 45 -19.76 17.00 -21.08
CA GLY A 45 -18.47 17.63 -20.81
C GLY A 45 -18.28 18.28 -19.42
N GLU A 46 -19.06 17.86 -18.43
CA GLU A 46 -18.91 18.29 -17.05
C GLU A 46 -17.84 17.45 -16.33
N PRO A 47 -16.89 18.13 -15.68
CA PRO A 47 -15.90 17.44 -14.88
C PRO A 47 -16.57 16.65 -13.75
N LEU A 48 -16.14 15.41 -13.57
CA LEU A 48 -16.55 14.56 -12.48
C LEU A 48 -15.43 14.48 -11.44
N VAL A 49 -15.78 14.78 -10.21
CA VAL A 49 -14.91 14.57 -9.04
C VAL A 49 -15.55 13.51 -8.17
N PHE A 50 -14.77 12.57 -7.68
CA PHE A 50 -15.27 11.51 -6.82
C PHE A 50 -14.27 11.16 -5.70
N PHE A 51 -14.82 10.59 -4.62
CA PHE A 51 -14.05 9.90 -3.59
C PHE A 51 -14.40 8.42 -3.65
N CYS A 52 -13.40 7.58 -3.48
CA CYS A 52 -13.54 6.14 -3.32
C CYS A 52 -12.85 5.73 -2.02
N ASN A 53 -13.46 4.86 -1.21
CA ASN A 53 -12.82 4.28 -0.04
C ASN A 53 -12.32 2.85 -0.33
N ASP A 54 -11.68 2.21 0.64
CA ASP A 54 -11.18 0.83 0.51
C ASP A 54 -12.30 -0.19 0.29
N ALA A 55 -13.47 0.03 0.88
CA ALA A 55 -14.67 -0.77 0.64
C ALA A 55 -15.30 -0.55 -0.76
N LYS A 56 -14.65 0.29 -1.62
CA LYS A 56 -15.15 0.65 -2.95
C LYS A 56 -16.50 1.37 -2.96
N GLU A 57 -16.80 2.04 -1.86
CA GLU A 57 -17.91 2.98 -1.81
C GLU A 57 -17.50 4.30 -2.45
N ILE A 58 -18.38 4.88 -3.24
CA ILE A 58 -18.10 6.10 -4.00
C ILE A 58 -19.05 7.21 -3.60
N VAL A 59 -18.48 8.41 -3.41
CA VAL A 59 -19.23 9.67 -3.35
C VAL A 59 -18.73 10.56 -4.48
N ALA A 60 -19.63 11.00 -5.35
CA ALA A 60 -19.28 11.76 -6.54
C ALA A 60 -20.03 13.08 -6.62
N SER A 61 -19.51 14.03 -7.40
CA SER A 61 -20.13 15.35 -7.62
C SER A 61 -21.45 15.30 -8.41
N ARG A 62 -21.74 14.16 -9.06
CA ARG A 62 -22.99 13.88 -9.78
C ARG A 62 -23.29 12.39 -9.78
N GLU A 63 -24.46 12.01 -10.23
CA GLU A 63 -24.84 10.62 -10.42
C GLU A 63 -23.91 9.93 -11.42
N LEU A 64 -23.50 8.71 -11.10
CA LEU A 64 -22.57 7.91 -11.91
C LEU A 64 -23.34 6.90 -12.77
N SER A 65 -22.97 6.81 -14.03
CA SER A 65 -23.38 5.67 -14.85
C SER A 65 -22.74 4.38 -14.33
N PRO A 66 -23.25 3.19 -14.67
CA PRO A 66 -22.61 1.93 -14.31
C PRO A 66 -21.14 1.84 -14.76
N ARG A 67 -20.83 2.42 -15.92
CA ARG A 67 -19.48 2.49 -16.47
C ARG A 67 -18.59 3.45 -15.67
N ASP A 68 -19.09 4.64 -15.36
CA ASP A 68 -18.37 5.59 -14.50
C ASP A 68 -18.09 4.99 -13.12
N THR A 69 -19.06 4.27 -12.55
CA THR A 69 -18.90 3.56 -11.28
C THR A 69 -17.80 2.49 -11.34
N PHE A 70 -17.73 1.74 -12.44
CA PHE A 70 -16.68 0.75 -12.65
C PHE A 70 -15.29 1.41 -12.71
N GLN A 71 -15.14 2.47 -13.50
CA GLN A 71 -13.89 3.20 -13.65
C GLN A 71 -13.46 3.89 -12.34
N ALA A 72 -14.41 4.50 -11.61
CA ALA A 72 -14.11 5.16 -10.35
C ALA A 72 -13.66 4.19 -9.22
N LYS A 73 -13.92 2.89 -9.36
CA LYS A 73 -13.45 1.85 -8.44
C LYS A 73 -12.04 1.35 -8.75
N ASP A 74 -11.53 1.66 -9.95
CA ASP A 74 -10.20 1.27 -10.39
C ASP A 74 -9.13 2.24 -9.86
N VAL A 75 -8.96 2.23 -8.55
CA VAL A 75 -7.97 3.03 -7.82
C VAL A 75 -6.83 2.15 -7.34
N THR A 76 -5.61 2.67 -7.42
CA THR A 76 -4.38 2.00 -7.05
C THR A 76 -3.74 2.62 -5.82
N ARG A 77 -2.77 1.93 -5.18
CA ARG A 77 -2.09 2.44 -3.98
C ARG A 77 -1.22 3.69 -4.20
N GLY A 78 -0.92 4.02 -5.44
CA GLY A 78 -0.25 5.25 -5.83
C GLY A 78 -1.14 6.12 -6.71
N PRO A 79 -0.67 7.33 -7.07
CA PRO A 79 -1.30 8.15 -8.10
C PRO A 79 -1.46 7.34 -9.38
N SER A 80 -2.63 7.35 -9.96
CA SER A 80 -2.87 6.65 -11.22
C SER A 80 -3.60 7.52 -12.22
N MET A 81 -3.30 7.28 -13.49
CA MET A 81 -4.01 7.87 -14.60
C MET A 81 -4.19 6.83 -15.69
N HIS A 82 -5.42 6.62 -16.10
CA HIS A 82 -5.71 5.74 -17.21
C HIS A 82 -6.70 6.39 -18.19
N ASN A 83 -6.50 6.07 -19.43
CA ASN A 83 -7.37 6.56 -20.50
C ASN A 83 -8.45 5.53 -20.77
N ASP A 84 -9.69 5.96 -20.73
CA ASP A 84 -10.78 5.18 -21.30
C ASP A 84 -10.68 5.25 -22.83
N GLN A 85 -10.08 4.23 -23.41
CA GLN A 85 -9.82 4.16 -24.86
C GLN A 85 -11.09 4.21 -25.70
N PHE A 86 -12.27 4.03 -25.10
CA PHE A 86 -13.53 4.01 -25.81
C PHE A 86 -14.22 5.38 -25.88
N ASP A 87 -13.95 6.25 -24.89
CA ASP A 87 -14.64 7.54 -24.74
C ASP A 87 -13.73 8.75 -24.90
N GLY A 88 -12.43 8.57 -25.12
CA GLY A 88 -11.45 9.68 -25.12
C GLY A 88 -11.38 10.39 -23.79
N LEU A 89 -11.70 9.70 -22.71
CA LEU A 89 -11.72 10.22 -21.35
C LEU A 89 -10.48 9.77 -20.59
N THR A 90 -9.99 10.64 -19.74
CA THR A 90 -8.91 10.31 -18.80
C THR A 90 -9.48 10.26 -17.40
N TRP A 91 -9.20 9.17 -16.73
CA TRP A 91 -9.48 9.00 -15.31
C TRP A 91 -8.19 9.16 -14.54
N ALA A 92 -8.20 9.96 -13.52
CA ALA A 92 -7.06 10.14 -12.62
C ALA A 92 -7.52 9.92 -11.19
N SER A 93 -6.68 9.29 -10.38
CA SER A 93 -6.91 9.14 -8.95
C SER A 93 -5.64 9.42 -8.16
N GLU A 94 -5.80 10.08 -7.04
CA GLU A 94 -4.75 10.41 -6.09
C GLU A 94 -5.11 9.80 -4.73
N PRO A 95 -4.26 8.96 -4.13
CA PRO A 95 -4.48 8.48 -2.78
C PRO A 95 -4.41 9.62 -1.77
N LEU A 96 -5.34 9.64 -0.82
CA LEU A 96 -5.39 10.62 0.28
C LEU A 96 -4.71 10.10 1.56
N PHE A 97 -4.05 8.97 1.49
CA PHE A 97 -3.25 8.39 2.56
C PHE A 97 -1.76 8.52 2.24
N GLY A 98 -0.94 8.49 3.28
CA GLY A 98 0.53 8.47 3.10
C GLY A 98 0.99 7.21 2.36
N LYS A 99 2.21 7.22 1.86
CA LYS A 99 2.82 6.01 1.29
C LYS A 99 2.70 4.85 2.27
N VAL A 100 2.29 3.69 1.76
CA VAL A 100 2.28 2.46 2.53
C VAL A 100 3.70 2.15 2.97
N ARG A 101 3.89 1.80 4.24
CA ARG A 101 5.18 1.50 4.81
C ARG A 101 5.54 0.04 4.66
N VAL A 102 6.81 -0.22 4.39
CA VAL A 102 7.43 -1.54 4.57
C VAL A 102 8.42 -1.43 5.72
N TRP A 103 8.12 -2.12 6.80
CA TRP A 103 9.00 -2.23 7.95
C TRP A 103 9.98 -3.39 7.74
N LEU A 104 11.26 -3.12 7.85
CA LEU A 104 12.33 -4.10 7.81
C LEU A 104 12.89 -4.24 9.22
N LEU A 105 12.47 -5.28 9.91
CA LEU A 105 12.91 -5.58 11.27
C LEU A 105 14.19 -6.41 11.21
N GLY A 106 15.32 -5.74 11.43
CA GLY A 106 16.66 -6.25 11.24
C GLY A 106 17.34 -5.71 9.97
N ALA A 107 18.57 -5.22 10.13
CA ALA A 107 19.38 -4.63 9.05
C ALA A 107 20.34 -5.65 8.42
N SER A 108 19.85 -6.84 8.07
CA SER A 108 20.63 -7.87 7.34
C SER A 108 20.93 -7.44 5.90
N ASP A 109 21.77 -8.19 5.19
CA ASP A 109 22.04 -7.95 3.78
C ASP A 109 20.75 -8.14 2.93
N ALA A 110 19.93 -9.12 3.28
CA ALA A 110 18.62 -9.28 2.64
C ALA A 110 17.73 -8.06 2.86
N ALA A 111 17.78 -7.41 4.03
CA ALA A 111 17.02 -6.19 4.29
C ALA A 111 17.46 -5.02 3.40
N VAL A 112 18.75 -4.93 3.07
CA VAL A 112 19.25 -3.91 2.13
C VAL A 112 18.63 -4.08 0.74
N GLU A 113 18.59 -5.31 0.22
CA GLU A 113 18.01 -5.61 -1.08
C GLU A 113 16.48 -5.35 -1.09
N VAL A 114 15.79 -5.77 -0.03
CA VAL A 114 14.35 -5.51 0.11
C VAL A 114 14.07 -4.00 0.21
N ALA A 115 14.93 -3.24 0.92
CA ALA A 115 14.80 -1.79 1.03
C ALA A 115 14.87 -1.11 -0.35
N GLN A 116 15.85 -1.48 -1.18
CA GLN A 116 16.01 -0.95 -2.52
C GLN A 116 14.81 -1.26 -3.41
N LEU A 117 14.35 -2.51 -3.38
CA LEU A 117 13.20 -2.94 -4.17
C LEU A 117 11.92 -2.24 -3.73
N ALA A 118 11.67 -2.15 -2.43
CA ALA A 118 10.47 -1.51 -1.88
C ALA A 118 10.43 -0.01 -2.21
N ASP A 119 11.53 0.70 -2.08
CA ASP A 119 11.63 2.11 -2.49
C ASP A 119 11.40 2.28 -3.99
N HIS A 120 12.02 1.40 -4.81
CA HIS A 120 11.86 1.42 -6.27
C HIS A 120 10.40 1.29 -6.72
N VAL A 121 9.60 0.47 -6.01
CA VAL A 121 8.17 0.29 -6.32
C VAL A 121 7.26 1.26 -5.54
N GLY A 122 7.83 2.24 -4.83
CA GLY A 122 7.13 3.38 -4.27
C GLY A 122 6.64 3.25 -2.84
N PHE A 123 7.08 2.24 -2.09
CA PHE A 123 6.82 2.17 -0.64
C PHE A 123 7.66 3.17 0.14
N HIS A 124 7.19 3.51 1.34
CA HIS A 124 8.02 4.17 2.35
C HIS A 124 8.73 3.10 3.19
N VAL A 125 10.04 3.04 3.10
CA VAL A 125 10.83 2.01 3.80
C VAL A 125 11.20 2.50 5.19
N VAL A 126 10.92 1.68 6.21
CA VAL A 126 11.31 1.90 7.60
C VAL A 126 12.23 0.75 8.02
N ALA A 127 13.51 1.00 8.18
CA ALA A 127 14.49 0.00 8.62
C ALA A 127 14.78 0.17 10.11
N VAL A 128 14.71 -0.93 10.86
CA VAL A 128 14.85 -0.94 12.32
C VAL A 128 15.92 -1.95 12.73
N ASP A 129 16.91 -1.52 13.48
CA ASP A 129 17.92 -2.39 14.12
C ASP A 129 18.55 -1.66 15.31
N TYR A 130 19.27 -2.37 16.15
CA TYR A 130 19.98 -1.82 17.29
C TYR A 130 21.48 -1.61 17.03
N ASP A 131 22.00 -2.10 15.92
CA ASP A 131 23.45 -2.10 15.64
C ASP A 131 23.79 -1.07 14.55
N PRO A 132 24.49 0.03 14.89
CA PRO A 132 24.84 1.07 13.93
C PRO A 132 25.82 0.61 12.84
N ALA A 133 26.52 -0.51 13.03
CA ALA A 133 27.35 -1.05 11.99
C ALA A 133 26.53 -1.61 10.81
N PHE A 134 25.28 -2.00 11.08
CA PHE A 134 24.38 -2.55 10.08
C PHE A 134 23.30 -1.57 9.66
N LEU A 135 22.73 -0.78 10.57
CA LEU A 135 21.74 0.23 10.26
C LEU A 135 22.41 1.61 10.15
N ASN A 136 22.79 1.97 8.95
CA ASN A 136 23.44 3.26 8.65
C ASN A 136 23.01 3.82 7.30
N GLU A 137 23.42 5.05 6.99
CA GLU A 137 23.05 5.74 5.78
C GLU A 137 23.65 5.13 4.52
N GLU A 138 24.84 4.55 4.61
CA GLU A 138 25.50 3.91 3.47
C GLU A 138 24.70 2.68 3.01
N ARG A 139 24.18 1.90 3.95
CA ARG A 139 23.43 0.67 3.65
C ARG A 139 21.95 0.92 3.33
N PHE A 140 21.34 1.92 3.97
CA PHE A 140 19.91 2.24 3.84
C PHE A 140 19.70 3.72 3.50
N PRO A 141 20.24 4.23 2.36
CA PRO A 141 20.16 5.65 2.03
C PRO A 141 18.73 6.13 1.77
N GLN A 142 17.84 5.25 1.30
CA GLN A 142 16.45 5.53 0.94
C GLN A 142 15.45 5.29 2.08
N ALA A 143 15.89 4.70 3.22
CA ALA A 143 14.98 4.32 4.29
C ALA A 143 14.98 5.33 5.44
N GLU A 144 13.84 5.46 6.07
CA GLU A 144 13.76 5.95 7.44
C GLU A 144 14.45 4.92 8.34
N ARG A 145 15.45 5.35 9.11
CA ARG A 145 16.24 4.46 9.96
C ARG A 145 15.88 4.71 11.42
N ILE A 146 15.40 3.67 12.09
CA ILE A 146 15.05 3.72 13.50
C ILE A 146 16.08 2.88 14.27
N MET A 147 16.94 3.56 15.01
CA MET A 147 17.94 2.92 15.85
C MET A 147 17.35 2.58 17.21
N LEU A 148 17.34 1.28 17.54
CA LEU A 148 16.93 0.81 18.86
C LEU A 148 18.09 0.92 19.86
N HIS A 149 17.76 1.16 21.12
CA HIS A 149 18.71 1.25 22.21
C HIS A 149 18.61 -0.02 23.07
N GLY A 150 19.66 -0.36 23.80
CA GLY A 150 19.63 -1.54 24.69
C GLY A 150 20.01 -2.89 24.04
N GLY A 151 20.29 -2.93 22.74
CA GLY A 151 20.79 -4.12 22.06
C GLY A 151 19.73 -5.21 21.82
N ASN A 152 18.45 -4.85 21.84
CA ASN A 152 17.32 -5.74 21.60
C ASN A 152 16.19 -5.01 20.86
N PHE A 153 15.04 -5.68 20.68
CA PHE A 153 13.88 -5.18 19.96
C PHE A 153 12.70 -4.78 20.89
N ASP A 154 12.92 -4.65 22.18
CA ASP A 154 11.87 -4.32 23.16
C ASP A 154 11.18 -2.98 22.87
N GLU A 155 11.91 -2.01 22.30
CA GLU A 155 11.39 -0.69 21.99
C GLU A 155 10.33 -0.72 20.87
N LEU A 156 10.24 -1.79 20.07
CA LEU A 156 9.18 -1.97 19.09
C LEU A 156 7.79 -1.84 19.71
N ALA A 157 7.61 -2.29 20.95
CA ALA A 157 6.33 -2.21 21.65
C ALA A 157 5.78 -0.77 21.77
N ASN A 158 6.65 0.24 21.65
CA ASN A 158 6.27 1.65 21.69
C ASN A 158 6.08 2.28 20.30
N MET A 159 6.24 1.50 19.23
CA MET A 159 6.14 1.97 17.86
C MET A 159 4.83 1.48 17.24
N PRO A 160 3.92 2.40 16.83
CA PRO A 160 2.68 1.99 16.21
C PRO A 160 2.91 1.65 14.74
N ALA A 161 2.61 0.42 14.34
CA ALA A 161 2.36 0.09 12.95
C ALA A 161 0.89 0.39 12.59
N ARG A 162 0.60 0.47 11.30
CA ARG A 162 -0.74 0.72 10.78
C ARG A 162 -1.28 -0.56 10.14
N PRO A 163 -2.61 -0.72 10.08
CA PRO A 163 -3.21 -1.89 9.42
C PRO A 163 -2.81 -2.08 7.96
N GLU A 164 -2.44 -0.99 7.26
CA GLU A 164 -1.99 -1.04 5.87
C GLU A 164 -0.49 -1.33 5.70
N ASP A 165 0.29 -1.37 6.78
CA ASP A 165 1.73 -1.60 6.72
C ASP A 165 2.08 -3.06 6.39
N TYR A 166 3.25 -3.23 5.80
CA TYR A 166 3.89 -4.52 5.55
C TYR A 166 5.09 -4.68 6.46
N VAL A 167 5.31 -5.85 6.99
CA VAL A 167 6.45 -6.15 7.88
C VAL A 167 7.24 -7.31 7.32
N CYS A 168 8.55 -7.11 7.16
CA CYS A 168 9.52 -8.15 6.83
C CYS A 168 10.44 -8.36 8.02
N VAL A 169 10.39 -9.53 8.63
CA VAL A 169 11.26 -9.91 9.74
C VAL A 169 12.53 -10.54 9.17
N LEU A 170 13.64 -9.81 9.30
CA LEU A 170 14.93 -10.08 8.66
C LEU A 170 16.07 -9.97 9.66
N THR A 171 15.80 -10.35 10.93
CA THR A 171 16.77 -10.18 12.01
C THR A 171 18.01 -11.05 11.80
N ARG A 172 19.18 -10.50 12.14
CA ARG A 172 20.44 -11.21 12.00
C ARG A 172 20.53 -12.34 13.02
N GLY A 173 20.84 -13.55 12.53
CA GLY A 173 20.92 -14.74 13.37
C GLY A 173 19.58 -15.19 13.97
N HIS A 174 18.46 -14.61 13.55
CA HIS A 174 17.12 -14.95 14.02
C HIS A 174 16.88 -14.71 15.53
N MET A 175 17.63 -13.78 16.11
CA MET A 175 17.63 -13.58 17.55
C MET A 175 16.35 -12.93 18.07
N PHE A 176 15.69 -12.11 17.23
CA PHE A 176 14.51 -11.30 17.62
C PHE A 176 13.32 -11.54 16.69
N ASP A 177 13.30 -12.66 15.97
CA ASP A 177 12.20 -12.99 15.06
C ASP A 177 10.86 -13.15 15.81
N PRO A 178 10.78 -13.85 16.97
CA PRO A 178 9.52 -14.01 17.69
C PRO A 178 8.92 -12.67 18.14
N GLU A 179 9.73 -11.81 18.76
CA GLU A 179 9.29 -10.49 19.26
C GLU A 179 8.80 -9.61 18.10
N SER A 180 9.52 -9.65 16.99
CA SER A 180 9.18 -8.92 15.77
C SER A 180 7.86 -9.39 15.16
N CYS A 181 7.63 -10.70 15.07
CA CYS A 181 6.38 -11.28 14.59
C CYS A 181 5.21 -10.95 15.52
N ILE A 182 5.40 -11.09 16.84
CA ILE A 182 4.38 -10.79 17.85
C ILE A 182 3.96 -9.32 17.75
N TRP A 183 4.93 -8.41 17.69
CA TRP A 183 4.65 -6.99 17.53
C TRP A 183 3.82 -6.69 16.26
N ALA A 184 4.22 -7.25 15.13
CA ALA A 184 3.53 -7.04 13.86
C ALA A 184 2.07 -7.54 13.91
N LEU A 185 1.85 -8.74 14.43
CA LEU A 185 0.52 -9.34 14.55
C LEU A 185 -0.37 -8.58 15.53
N GLN A 186 0.18 -8.12 16.68
CA GLN A 186 -0.55 -7.32 17.65
C GLN A 186 -0.98 -5.95 17.11
N ASN A 187 -0.22 -5.39 16.16
CA ASN A 187 -0.59 -4.16 15.48
C ASN A 187 -1.56 -4.39 14.31
N GLY A 188 -1.90 -5.65 13.97
CA GLY A 188 -2.85 -5.97 12.92
C GLY A 188 -2.41 -5.51 11.53
N VAL A 189 -1.10 -5.55 11.24
CA VAL A 189 -0.56 -5.11 9.94
C VAL A 189 -1.08 -5.97 8.78
N HIS A 190 -1.03 -5.42 7.58
CA HIS A 190 -1.57 -6.09 6.39
C HIS A 190 -0.82 -7.37 6.02
N TYR A 191 0.49 -7.41 6.28
CA TYR A 191 1.35 -8.54 5.92
C TYR A 191 2.50 -8.68 6.90
N VAL A 192 2.77 -9.91 7.31
CA VAL A 192 3.96 -10.28 8.09
C VAL A 192 4.67 -11.41 7.37
N GLY A 193 5.87 -11.14 6.89
CA GLY A 193 6.75 -12.16 6.30
C GLY A 193 8.02 -12.34 7.13
N MET A 194 8.38 -13.58 7.43
CA MET A 194 9.61 -13.90 8.15
C MET A 194 10.52 -14.76 7.29
N MET A 195 11.77 -14.33 7.14
CA MET A 195 12.77 -15.13 6.45
C MET A 195 13.42 -16.14 7.40
N GLY A 196 13.17 -17.42 7.17
CA GLY A 196 13.73 -18.48 7.99
C GLY A 196 13.66 -19.84 7.31
N CYS A 197 14.38 -20.83 7.86
CA CYS A 197 14.21 -22.23 7.44
C CYS A 197 12.99 -22.86 8.15
N ALA A 198 12.46 -23.95 7.59
CA ALA A 198 11.26 -24.61 8.09
C ALA A 198 11.28 -24.91 9.60
N GLY A 199 12.43 -25.36 10.14
CA GLY A 199 12.55 -25.66 11.56
C GLY A 199 12.48 -24.43 12.47
N LYS A 200 13.01 -23.27 12.01
CA LYS A 200 12.91 -22.02 12.76
C LYS A 200 11.51 -21.42 12.65
N ASN A 201 10.90 -21.48 11.49
CA ASN A 201 9.51 -21.03 11.30
C ASN A 201 8.57 -21.73 12.26
N SER A 202 8.71 -23.08 12.43
CA SER A 202 7.90 -23.84 13.41
C SER A 202 8.12 -23.34 14.83
N THR A 203 9.38 -23.07 15.23
CA THR A 203 9.67 -22.59 16.60
C THR A 203 9.08 -21.20 16.85
N VAL A 204 9.21 -20.28 15.89
CA VAL A 204 8.62 -18.93 16.00
C VAL A 204 7.12 -19.01 16.03
N HIS A 205 6.50 -19.83 15.18
CA HIS A 205 5.06 -20.07 15.17
C HIS A 205 4.55 -20.53 16.54
N ASP A 206 5.21 -21.50 17.19
CA ASP A 206 4.84 -21.97 18.52
C ASP A 206 4.95 -20.86 19.58
N LEU A 207 5.98 -20.01 19.49
CA LEU A 207 6.16 -18.89 20.42
C LEU A 207 5.09 -17.82 20.24
N VAL A 208 4.72 -17.52 19.00
CA VAL A 208 3.65 -16.56 18.67
C VAL A 208 2.30 -17.03 19.19
N ILE A 209 1.95 -18.31 19.01
CA ILE A 209 0.72 -18.90 19.57
C ILE A 209 0.73 -18.82 21.11
N ASN A 210 1.84 -19.17 21.73
CA ASN A 210 1.95 -19.12 23.19
C ASN A 210 1.83 -17.68 23.75
N ALA A 211 2.17 -16.67 22.94
CA ALA A 211 1.99 -15.26 23.28
C ALA A 211 0.54 -14.78 23.07
N GLY A 212 -0.38 -15.66 22.62
CA GLY A 212 -1.79 -15.34 22.40
C GLY A 212 -2.09 -14.64 21.10
N SER A 213 -1.17 -14.68 20.13
CA SER A 213 -1.37 -14.16 18.78
C SER A 213 -1.72 -15.29 17.80
N GLU A 214 -2.52 -14.99 16.78
CA GLU A 214 -2.83 -15.95 15.72
C GLU A 214 -1.64 -16.03 14.74
N ALA A 215 -1.00 -17.19 14.64
CA ALA A 215 0.19 -17.37 13.81
C ALA A 215 -0.12 -17.61 12.33
N ASP A 216 -1.38 -17.82 11.96
CA ASP A 216 -1.82 -18.05 10.57
C ASP A 216 -1.57 -16.84 9.65
N GLY A 217 -1.27 -15.68 10.23
CA GLY A 217 -0.93 -14.45 9.50
C GLY A 217 0.54 -14.30 9.09
N ILE A 218 1.43 -15.26 9.41
CA ILE A 218 2.85 -15.17 9.05
C ILE A 218 3.09 -15.94 7.74
N ALA A 219 3.65 -15.22 6.74
CA ALA A 219 4.06 -15.78 5.45
C ALA A 219 5.55 -16.15 5.43
#